data_e2d3d9554dcdae078d556a9996b1f212
#
_entry.id   e2d3d9554dcdae078d556a9996b1f212
#
_cell.length_a   1.000
_cell.length_b   1.000
_cell.length_c   1.000
_cell.angle_alpha   90.00
_cell.angle_beta   90.00
_cell.angle_gamma   90.00
#
_symmetry.space_group_name_H-M   'P 1'
#
loop_
_entity.id
_entity.type
_entity.pdbx_description
1 polymer ?
#
loop_
_entity_poly.entity_id
_entity_poly.type
_entity_poly.pdbx_seq_one_letter_code
_entity_poly.pdbx_strand_id
1 'polypeptide(L)'
;MAYTTCTVPAGEKVSISAGKLNVPANPIIPFIRGQVSVNRRFVGTVQDDGKMLRFVNSVDGPGLAELGTSCPDHFLRTKIKPLFVNWDPASGDIETLKTAIADGLVQYREDYAAYYDRCKRPDSPAMRDPNPTVVLIPGLGMIAWGKNKSESRVTAEFYNCAIEVMRGAQAIDKYEGMDQQEAFDIEYWPLEEAKLQRMPPEKELDRQIHVIIGAGAGIGKETAHRVVKEGAHVVCVDKDEAAARATADEIIAKYGPGIGVAGTGVSNCGVAIGLGCDMTDRQSVAKLFETVMLAYGGIDAVIVTAGVFVPPDKSGHVEDKMWDFTFGINVKGAYIVADEAHKIFKKQRLTGNIILTTSANAVVAKKGSLAYDTSKAAANHLVRELAIEMAPLLRVNAVAPATVVKGSTMFPRDRVIASLTKYDIAFDESEETDALTEKLSNFYAKRSLTQTPIEPADQAEAIFLLLSKRLGKTTGHIIPVDGGLQDGFLR
;
A
#
# COMPACT_ATOMS: atom_id res chain seq x y z
N MET A 1 -0.63 -0.86 -43.82
CA MET A 1 0.02 0.47 -43.93
C MET A 1 0.80 0.67 -42.64
N ALA A 2 2.07 0.92 -42.75
CA ALA A 2 2.98 0.88 -41.61
C ALA A 2 2.75 2.09 -40.70
N TYR A 3 2.28 1.85 -39.49
CA TYR A 3 2.21 2.82 -38.40
C TYR A 3 3.58 3.39 -37.97
N THR A 4 4.64 3.04 -38.68
CA THR A 4 6.03 3.43 -38.39
C THR A 4 6.38 4.86 -38.77
N THR A 5 5.51 5.60 -39.44
CA THR A 5 5.74 6.98 -39.84
C THR A 5 4.78 8.01 -39.24
N CYS A 6 3.81 7.59 -38.43
CA CYS A 6 3.06 8.51 -37.61
C CYS A 6 3.93 8.96 -36.43
N THR A 7 4.82 9.87 -36.69
CA THR A 7 5.27 10.76 -35.65
C THR A 7 4.07 11.62 -35.27
N VAL A 8 3.64 11.65 -34.01
CA VAL A 8 3.16 12.92 -33.43
C VAL A 8 4.16 13.92 -33.95
N PRO A 9 3.73 14.97 -34.72
CA PRO A 9 4.67 15.85 -35.36
C PRO A 9 5.77 16.06 -34.37
N ALA A 10 6.96 15.61 -34.71
CA ALA A 10 8.07 15.71 -33.81
C ALA A 10 8.40 17.20 -33.78
N GLY A 11 7.61 17.90 -33.00
CA GLY A 11 8.07 19.10 -32.40
C GLY A 11 9.40 18.67 -31.82
N GLU A 12 10.43 19.44 -32.00
CA GLU A 12 11.78 19.11 -31.57
C GLU A 12 11.69 18.34 -30.27
N LYS A 13 12.13 17.09 -30.28
CA LYS A 13 12.31 16.33 -29.06
C LYS A 13 12.96 17.30 -28.10
N VAL A 14 12.29 17.68 -27.05
CA VAL A 14 13.04 18.05 -25.87
C VAL A 14 13.97 16.85 -25.70
N SER A 15 15.21 17.00 -26.06
CA SER A 15 16.21 15.94 -25.99
C SER A 15 16.50 15.74 -24.51
N ILE A 16 15.54 15.12 -23.88
CA ILE A 16 15.82 14.39 -22.67
C ILE A 16 16.68 13.27 -23.22
N SER A 17 17.98 13.43 -23.10
CA SER A 17 18.92 12.32 -23.24
C SER A 17 18.22 11.14 -22.60
N ALA A 18 18.20 9.96 -23.24
CA ALA A 18 17.45 8.78 -22.84
C ALA A 18 17.73 8.26 -21.39
N GLY A 19 18.31 9.08 -20.55
CA GLY A 19 18.34 9.01 -19.12
C GLY A 19 17.01 9.50 -18.58
N LYS A 20 16.25 8.62 -17.90
CA LYS A 20 15.22 9.01 -16.95
C LYS A 20 15.67 10.30 -16.29
N LEU A 21 14.81 11.33 -16.30
CA LEU A 21 15.04 12.47 -15.44
C LEU A 21 15.40 11.94 -14.06
N ASN A 22 16.50 12.44 -13.50
CA ASN A 22 16.87 12.16 -12.11
C ASN A 22 15.91 12.82 -11.10
N VAL A 23 14.65 13.00 -11.47
CA VAL A 23 13.58 13.35 -10.56
C VAL A 23 13.08 12.04 -9.97
N PRO A 24 13.47 11.71 -8.74
CA PRO A 24 12.99 10.49 -8.13
C PRO A 24 11.47 10.57 -8.03
N ALA A 25 10.77 9.61 -8.60
CA ALA A 25 9.31 9.48 -8.53
C ALA A 25 8.79 9.55 -7.08
N ASN A 26 9.60 9.12 -6.15
CA ASN A 26 9.35 9.04 -4.72
C ASN A 26 8.89 10.35 -4.03
N PRO A 27 9.39 11.57 -4.28
CA PRO A 27 8.82 12.75 -3.66
C PRO A 27 7.54 13.25 -4.34
N ILE A 28 7.32 12.96 -5.62
CA ILE A 28 6.26 13.55 -6.44
C ILE A 28 4.95 12.74 -6.36
N ILE A 29 5.01 11.43 -6.51
CA ILE A 29 3.82 10.57 -6.52
C ILE A 29 3.02 10.69 -5.22
N PRO A 30 3.63 10.51 -4.02
CA PRO A 30 2.88 10.67 -2.77
C PRO A 30 2.41 12.11 -2.54
N PHE A 31 3.13 13.13 -3.01
CA PHE A 31 2.69 14.51 -2.95
C PHE A 31 1.39 14.72 -3.75
N ILE A 32 1.33 14.24 -5.01
CA ILE A 32 0.12 14.31 -5.82
C ILE A 32 -1.02 13.54 -5.16
N ARG A 33 -0.74 12.30 -4.68
CA ARG A 33 -1.77 11.52 -3.98
C ARG A 33 -2.39 12.28 -2.83
N GLY A 34 -1.58 12.99 -2.05
CA GLY A 34 -2.05 13.84 -0.97
C GLY A 34 -2.99 14.95 -1.45
N GLN A 35 -2.64 15.58 -2.55
CA GLN A 35 -3.44 16.68 -3.12
C GLN A 35 -4.79 16.23 -3.69
N VAL A 36 -4.83 15.06 -4.33
CA VAL A 36 -6.07 14.54 -4.94
C VAL A 36 -6.93 13.74 -3.95
N SER A 37 -6.40 13.35 -2.79
CA SER A 37 -7.10 12.49 -1.80
C SER A 37 -7.72 13.27 -0.63
N VAL A 38 -8.07 14.53 -0.81
CA VAL A 38 -8.62 15.38 0.29
C VAL A 38 -9.95 14.82 0.83
N ASN A 39 -10.86 14.48 -0.05
CA ASN A 39 -12.19 13.98 0.33
C ASN A 39 -12.23 12.46 0.45
N ARG A 40 -11.61 11.78 -0.49
CA ARG A 40 -11.53 10.31 -0.57
C ARG A 40 -10.14 9.90 -1.00
N ARG A 41 -9.65 8.78 -0.48
CA ARG A 41 -8.35 8.27 -0.90
C ARG A 41 -8.40 7.69 -2.31
N PHE A 42 -7.30 7.83 -3.02
CA PHE A 42 -7.12 7.25 -4.34
C PHE A 42 -5.94 6.29 -4.37
N VAL A 43 -6.05 5.30 -5.24
CA VAL A 43 -4.97 4.35 -5.59
C VAL A 43 -4.46 4.72 -6.97
N GLY A 44 -3.15 4.77 -7.11
CA GLY A 44 -2.50 5.23 -8.34
C GLY A 44 -1.99 4.08 -9.23
N THR A 45 -1.89 4.37 -10.52
CA THR A 45 -1.14 3.60 -11.50
C THR A 45 -0.19 4.53 -12.23
N VAL A 46 1.10 4.23 -12.18
CA VAL A 46 2.14 5.00 -12.84
C VAL A 46 2.50 4.34 -14.16
N GLN A 47 2.62 5.11 -15.23
CA GLN A 47 3.11 4.66 -16.53
C GLN A 47 4.21 5.59 -17.03
N ASP A 48 5.38 5.03 -17.25
CA ASP A 48 6.60 5.72 -17.67
C ASP A 48 7.28 5.01 -18.86
N ASP A 49 6.49 4.26 -19.64
CA ASP A 49 6.98 3.59 -20.83
C ASP A 49 7.31 4.57 -21.98
N GLY A 50 8.02 4.07 -23.00
CA GLY A 50 8.49 4.90 -24.10
C GLY A 50 7.37 5.56 -24.91
N LYS A 51 6.15 5.02 -24.93
CA LYS A 51 5.00 5.63 -25.64
C LYS A 51 4.47 6.81 -24.84
N MET A 52 4.31 6.62 -23.53
CA MET A 52 3.84 7.66 -22.62
C MET A 52 4.85 8.81 -22.54
N LEU A 53 6.13 8.52 -22.35
CA LEU A 53 7.19 9.53 -22.28
C LEU A 53 7.28 10.34 -23.59
N ARG A 54 7.07 9.71 -24.74
CA ARG A 54 7.03 10.42 -26.02
C ARG A 54 5.88 11.42 -26.08
N PHE A 55 4.70 11.07 -25.58
CA PHE A 55 3.55 11.97 -25.58
C PHE A 55 3.75 13.15 -24.63
N VAL A 56 4.10 12.89 -23.38
CA VAL A 56 4.24 13.96 -22.37
C VAL A 56 5.42 14.90 -22.64
N ASN A 57 6.40 14.48 -23.44
CA ASN A 57 7.56 15.27 -23.84
C ASN A 57 7.43 15.85 -25.26
N SER A 58 6.27 15.71 -25.93
CA SER A 58 6.05 16.30 -27.25
C SER A 58 5.61 17.76 -27.13
N VAL A 59 5.98 18.58 -28.13
CA VAL A 59 5.58 19.99 -28.19
C VAL A 59 4.05 20.14 -28.27
N ASP A 60 3.38 19.24 -28.97
CA ASP A 60 1.92 19.26 -29.13
C ASP A 60 1.16 18.62 -27.97
N GLY A 61 1.87 17.91 -27.08
CA GLY A 61 1.28 17.20 -25.95
C GLY A 61 0.34 18.04 -25.08
N PRO A 62 0.74 19.23 -24.62
CA PRO A 62 -0.13 20.10 -23.83
C PRO A 62 -1.41 20.50 -24.58
N GLY A 63 -1.29 20.89 -25.86
CA GLY A 63 -2.42 21.30 -26.70
C GLY A 63 -3.38 20.15 -26.97
N LEU A 64 -2.86 18.96 -27.28
CA LEU A 64 -3.68 17.76 -27.50
C LEU A 64 -4.39 17.31 -26.22
N ALA A 65 -3.70 17.36 -25.08
CA ALA A 65 -4.28 17.01 -23.78
C ALA A 65 -5.44 17.96 -23.41
N GLU A 66 -5.33 19.26 -23.73
CA GLU A 66 -6.35 20.26 -23.46
C GLU A 66 -7.62 20.05 -24.30
N LEU A 67 -7.51 19.51 -25.51
CA LEU A 67 -8.67 19.14 -26.33
C LEU A 67 -9.52 18.01 -25.73
N GLY A 68 -8.96 17.27 -24.76
CA GLY A 68 -9.65 16.17 -24.11
C GLY A 68 -9.75 14.91 -24.96
N THR A 69 -10.56 13.95 -24.51
CA THR A 69 -10.78 12.69 -25.22
C THR A 69 -11.94 12.80 -26.20
N SER A 70 -11.96 11.93 -27.21
CA SER A 70 -13.03 11.86 -28.23
C SER A 70 -13.91 10.62 -28.09
N CYS A 71 -13.63 9.73 -27.12
CA CYS A 71 -14.38 8.51 -26.92
C CYS A 71 -15.37 8.64 -25.75
N PRO A 72 -16.68 8.48 -26.01
CA PRO A 72 -17.73 8.64 -24.98
C PRO A 72 -17.53 7.79 -23.74
N ASP A 73 -17.21 6.52 -23.90
CA ASP A 73 -17.08 5.57 -22.80
C ASP A 73 -15.90 5.89 -21.84
N HIS A 74 -14.99 6.76 -22.28
CA HIS A 74 -13.83 7.14 -21.49
C HIS A 74 -14.15 8.15 -20.38
N PHE A 75 -15.11 9.05 -20.56
CA PHE A 75 -15.36 10.20 -19.67
C PHE A 75 -15.62 9.82 -18.21
N LEU A 76 -16.29 8.69 -17.97
CA LEU A 76 -16.50 8.18 -16.61
C LEU A 76 -15.21 7.82 -15.88
N ARG A 77 -14.12 7.58 -16.62
CA ARG A 77 -12.81 7.17 -16.08
C ARG A 77 -11.78 8.29 -16.17
N THR A 78 -11.62 8.87 -17.35
CA THR A 78 -10.56 9.86 -17.63
C THR A 78 -11.01 11.29 -17.38
N LYS A 79 -12.33 11.53 -17.20
CA LYS A 79 -12.98 12.83 -17.32
C LYS A 79 -12.77 13.42 -18.71
N ILE A 80 -13.23 14.65 -18.90
CA ILE A 80 -13.16 15.31 -20.20
C ILE A 80 -11.71 15.55 -20.66
N LYS A 81 -10.82 15.93 -19.74
CA LYS A 81 -9.39 16.15 -20.02
C LYS A 81 -8.52 15.72 -18.82
N PRO A 82 -7.23 15.42 -19.01
CA PRO A 82 -6.28 15.22 -17.93
C PRO A 82 -5.79 16.56 -17.36
N LEU A 83 -5.08 16.51 -16.24
CA LEU A 83 -4.18 17.59 -15.86
C LEU A 83 -2.83 17.38 -16.57
N PHE A 84 -2.48 18.24 -17.51
CA PHE A 84 -1.12 18.31 -18.05
C PHE A 84 -0.33 19.34 -17.23
N VAL A 85 0.73 18.90 -16.56
CA VAL A 85 1.54 19.78 -15.70
C VAL A 85 2.44 20.66 -16.56
N ASN A 86 2.23 21.96 -16.49
CA ASN A 86 3.05 22.93 -17.22
C ASN A 86 4.40 23.11 -16.49
N TRP A 87 5.36 22.26 -16.81
CA TRP A 87 6.69 22.27 -16.23
C TRP A 87 7.73 21.79 -17.24
N ASP A 88 8.87 22.43 -17.28
CA ASP A 88 9.99 22.07 -18.15
C ASP A 88 11.03 21.24 -17.37
N PRO A 89 11.18 19.96 -17.72
CA PRO A 89 12.16 19.10 -17.06
C PRO A 89 13.62 19.49 -17.32
N ALA A 90 13.90 20.29 -18.33
CA ALA A 90 15.29 20.72 -18.64
C ALA A 90 15.76 21.85 -17.74
N SER A 91 14.85 22.68 -17.23
CA SER A 91 15.17 23.88 -16.46
C SER A 91 14.60 23.86 -15.03
N GLY A 92 13.65 22.96 -14.74
CA GLY A 92 12.96 22.90 -13.46
C GLY A 92 13.62 21.96 -12.44
N ASP A 93 13.41 22.27 -11.17
CA ASP A 93 13.74 21.41 -10.05
C ASP A 93 12.48 20.78 -9.40
N ILE A 94 12.66 19.98 -8.34
CA ILE A 94 11.55 19.32 -7.65
C ILE A 94 10.56 20.30 -7.03
N GLU A 95 11.02 21.42 -6.51
CA GLU A 95 10.15 22.39 -5.82
C GLU A 95 9.31 23.19 -6.85
N THR A 96 9.91 23.57 -7.97
CA THR A 96 9.16 24.14 -9.10
C THR A 96 8.14 23.18 -9.68
N LEU A 97 8.47 21.89 -9.77
CA LEU A 97 7.51 20.85 -10.19
C LEU A 97 6.34 20.73 -9.21
N LYS A 98 6.60 20.71 -7.90
CA LYS A 98 5.53 20.66 -6.89
C LYS A 98 4.63 21.90 -6.95
N THR A 99 5.20 23.06 -7.18
CA THR A 99 4.46 24.30 -7.36
C THR A 99 3.57 24.21 -8.59
N ALA A 100 4.12 23.82 -9.74
CA ALA A 100 3.36 23.65 -10.98
C ALA A 100 2.22 22.62 -10.84
N ILE A 101 2.44 21.53 -10.11
CA ILE A 101 1.41 20.54 -9.80
C ILE A 101 0.32 21.14 -8.92
N ALA A 102 0.69 21.86 -7.85
CA ALA A 102 -0.28 22.45 -6.92
C ALA A 102 -1.16 23.50 -7.62
N ASP A 103 -0.55 24.40 -8.39
CA ASP A 103 -1.26 25.44 -9.16
C ASP A 103 -2.14 24.82 -10.23
N GLY A 104 -1.62 23.83 -10.97
CA GLY A 104 -2.37 23.10 -11.98
C GLY A 104 -3.58 22.36 -11.41
N LEU A 105 -3.48 21.80 -10.21
CA LEU A 105 -4.60 21.15 -9.52
C LEU A 105 -5.68 22.16 -9.08
N VAL A 106 -5.29 23.36 -8.64
CA VAL A 106 -6.25 24.44 -8.30
C VAL A 106 -7.01 24.82 -9.56
N GLN A 107 -6.30 25.17 -10.64
CA GLN A 107 -6.91 25.57 -11.90
C GLN A 107 -7.80 24.47 -12.49
N TYR A 108 -7.35 23.21 -12.45
CA TYR A 108 -8.13 22.08 -12.95
C TYR A 108 -9.49 21.95 -12.24
N ARG A 109 -9.52 22.14 -10.92
CA ARG A 109 -10.77 22.07 -10.13
C ARG A 109 -11.72 23.21 -10.49
N GLU A 110 -11.20 24.38 -10.70
CA GLU A 110 -11.98 25.55 -11.14
C GLU A 110 -12.54 25.35 -12.55
N ASP A 111 -11.72 24.88 -13.49
CA ASP A 111 -12.14 24.57 -14.86
C ASP A 111 -13.21 23.48 -14.88
N TYR A 112 -13.05 22.42 -14.08
CA TYR A 112 -14.02 21.34 -13.99
C TYR A 112 -15.34 21.80 -13.38
N ALA A 113 -15.31 22.65 -12.35
CA ALA A 113 -16.52 23.23 -11.78
C ALA A 113 -17.21 24.15 -12.78
N ALA A 114 -16.47 24.99 -13.51
CA ALA A 114 -17.02 25.84 -14.57
C ALA A 114 -17.63 25.03 -15.73
N TYR A 115 -16.98 23.92 -16.11
CA TYR A 115 -17.53 22.97 -17.10
C TYR A 115 -18.85 22.38 -16.61
N TYR A 116 -18.90 21.89 -15.37
CA TYR A 116 -20.12 21.37 -14.76
C TYR A 116 -21.24 22.43 -14.76
N ASP A 117 -20.96 23.63 -14.26
CA ASP A 117 -21.96 24.69 -14.14
C ASP A 117 -22.50 25.16 -15.50
N ARG A 118 -21.66 25.15 -16.52
CA ARG A 118 -22.05 25.54 -17.90
C ARG A 118 -22.92 24.50 -18.59
N CYS A 119 -22.64 23.20 -18.35
CA CYS A 119 -23.30 22.12 -19.11
C CYS A 119 -24.43 21.44 -18.33
N LYS A 120 -24.54 21.64 -16.99
CA LYS A 120 -25.57 20.99 -16.18
C LYS A 120 -26.99 21.32 -16.59
N ARG A 121 -27.88 20.34 -16.46
CA ARG A 121 -29.32 20.45 -16.65
C ARG A 121 -30.03 20.47 -15.29
N PRO A 122 -31.33 20.85 -15.21
CA PRO A 122 -32.04 20.90 -13.93
C PRO A 122 -32.10 19.59 -13.16
N ASP A 123 -32.01 18.47 -13.85
CA ASP A 123 -32.07 17.10 -13.33
C ASP A 123 -30.69 16.41 -13.27
N SER A 124 -29.61 17.13 -13.57
CA SER A 124 -28.27 16.56 -13.53
C SER A 124 -27.89 16.10 -12.11
N PRO A 125 -27.21 14.97 -11.99
CA PRO A 125 -26.59 14.55 -10.72
C PRO A 125 -25.65 15.62 -10.17
N ALA A 126 -25.38 15.57 -8.87
CA ALA A 126 -24.41 16.47 -8.23
C ALA A 126 -23.01 16.31 -8.86
N MET A 127 -22.26 17.41 -8.87
CA MET A 127 -20.89 17.42 -9.39
C MET A 127 -20.03 16.34 -8.70
N ARG A 128 -19.35 15.55 -9.51
CA ARG A 128 -18.39 14.54 -9.04
C ARG A 128 -17.14 15.19 -8.44
N ASP A 129 -16.29 14.37 -7.82
CA ASP A 129 -15.01 14.85 -7.29
C ASP A 129 -14.25 15.65 -8.36
N PRO A 130 -13.87 16.92 -8.12
CA PRO A 130 -13.30 17.79 -9.14
C PRO A 130 -11.83 17.48 -9.47
N ASN A 131 -11.18 16.57 -8.73
CA ASN A 131 -9.77 16.24 -8.98
C ASN A 131 -9.58 15.50 -10.31
N PRO A 132 -8.44 15.69 -11.00
CA PRO A 132 -8.12 14.92 -12.20
C PRO A 132 -7.92 13.44 -11.87
N THR A 133 -8.42 12.58 -12.73
CA THR A 133 -8.15 11.14 -12.68
C THR A 133 -6.88 10.76 -13.45
N VAL A 134 -6.40 11.64 -14.32
CA VAL A 134 -5.16 11.48 -15.09
C VAL A 134 -4.30 12.73 -14.91
N VAL A 135 -3.04 12.54 -14.52
CA VAL A 135 -2.03 13.59 -14.40
C VAL A 135 -0.86 13.23 -15.31
N LEU A 136 -0.54 14.13 -16.23
CA LEU A 136 0.55 14.00 -17.19
C LEU A 136 1.69 14.93 -16.80
N ILE A 137 2.89 14.38 -16.67
CA ILE A 137 4.06 15.13 -16.20
C ILE A 137 5.20 14.94 -17.19
N PRO A 138 5.67 16.02 -17.86
CA PRO A 138 6.86 15.94 -18.69
C PRO A 138 8.03 15.30 -17.97
N GLY A 139 8.70 14.36 -18.61
CA GLY A 139 9.85 13.64 -18.06
C GLY A 139 9.55 12.54 -17.03
N LEU A 140 8.33 12.48 -16.49
CA LEU A 140 7.94 11.44 -15.53
C LEU A 140 6.95 10.44 -16.14
N GLY A 141 6.00 10.91 -16.95
CA GLY A 141 4.96 10.08 -17.55
C GLY A 141 3.56 10.41 -17.08
N MET A 142 2.73 9.38 -16.91
CA MET A 142 1.33 9.48 -16.48
C MET A 142 1.12 8.86 -15.11
N ILE A 143 0.28 9.50 -14.30
CA ILE A 143 -0.28 8.90 -13.09
C ILE A 143 -1.80 8.91 -13.24
N ALA A 144 -2.40 7.71 -13.28
CA ALA A 144 -3.84 7.55 -13.28
C ALA A 144 -4.35 7.17 -11.89
N TRP A 145 -5.49 7.73 -11.50
CA TRP A 145 -6.10 7.55 -10.18
C TRP A 145 -7.44 6.84 -10.27
N GLY A 146 -7.74 6.01 -9.27
CA GLY A 146 -9.02 5.33 -9.14
C GLY A 146 -9.33 4.97 -7.69
N LYS A 147 -10.53 4.47 -7.41
CA LYS A 147 -10.91 4.00 -6.06
C LYS A 147 -10.16 2.74 -5.64
N ASN A 148 -9.65 1.99 -6.59
CA ASN A 148 -8.85 0.80 -6.39
C ASN A 148 -7.87 0.62 -7.57
N LYS A 149 -6.99 -0.37 -7.46
CA LYS A 149 -5.96 -0.62 -8.47
C LYS A 149 -6.54 -1.00 -9.84
N SER A 150 -7.63 -1.75 -9.87
CA SER A 150 -8.30 -2.11 -11.12
C SER A 150 -8.82 -0.88 -11.86
N GLU A 151 -9.48 0.03 -11.13
CA GLU A 151 -10.02 1.26 -11.72
C GLU A 151 -8.91 2.19 -12.22
N SER A 152 -7.84 2.42 -11.43
CA SER A 152 -6.73 3.27 -11.87
C SER A 152 -6.00 2.71 -13.09
N ARG A 153 -5.89 1.38 -13.21
CA ARG A 153 -5.33 0.73 -14.41
C ARG A 153 -6.22 0.93 -15.63
N VAL A 154 -7.53 0.72 -15.50
CA VAL A 154 -8.49 0.95 -16.59
C VAL A 154 -8.46 2.42 -17.03
N THR A 155 -8.38 3.36 -16.08
CA THR A 155 -8.22 4.79 -16.39
C THR A 155 -6.95 5.05 -17.20
N ALA A 156 -5.82 4.43 -16.81
CA ALA A 156 -4.57 4.54 -17.54
C ALA A 156 -4.66 3.96 -18.96
N GLU A 157 -5.26 2.78 -19.10
CA GLU A 157 -5.43 2.11 -20.41
C GLU A 157 -6.32 2.93 -21.33
N PHE A 158 -7.41 3.51 -20.83
CA PHE A 158 -8.29 4.37 -21.61
C PHE A 158 -7.58 5.63 -22.09
N TYR A 159 -6.76 6.25 -21.21
CA TYR A 159 -6.01 7.42 -21.65
C TYR A 159 -4.90 7.08 -22.65
N ASN A 160 -4.28 5.90 -22.55
CA ASN A 160 -3.37 5.40 -23.58
C ASN A 160 -4.08 5.25 -24.95
N CYS A 161 -5.31 4.73 -24.96
CA CYS A 161 -6.11 4.68 -26.18
C CYS A 161 -6.36 6.08 -26.73
N ALA A 162 -6.69 7.06 -25.89
CA ALA A 162 -6.89 8.44 -26.31
C ALA A 162 -5.62 9.02 -26.95
N ILE A 163 -4.44 8.79 -26.37
CA ILE A 163 -3.15 9.21 -26.94
C ILE A 163 -2.91 8.60 -28.33
N GLU A 164 -3.21 7.32 -28.50
CA GLU A 164 -3.03 6.67 -29.84
C GLU A 164 -4.03 7.22 -30.87
N VAL A 165 -5.26 7.56 -30.45
CA VAL A 165 -6.24 8.23 -31.32
C VAL A 165 -5.78 9.63 -31.70
N MET A 166 -5.31 10.44 -30.73
CA MET A 166 -4.72 11.76 -30.99
C MET A 166 -3.59 11.69 -32.00
N ARG A 167 -2.67 10.74 -31.78
CA ARG A 167 -1.54 10.50 -32.68
C ARG A 167 -1.96 10.11 -34.10
N GLY A 168 -2.93 9.20 -34.20
CA GLY A 168 -3.44 8.76 -35.50
C GLY A 168 -4.15 9.87 -36.25
N ALA A 169 -4.99 10.65 -35.57
CA ALA A 169 -5.72 11.77 -36.17
C ALA A 169 -4.76 12.86 -36.65
N GLN A 170 -3.80 13.29 -35.85
CA GLN A 170 -2.79 14.29 -36.24
C GLN A 170 -1.88 13.84 -37.40
N ALA A 171 -1.76 12.55 -37.62
CA ALA A 171 -0.99 12.04 -38.75
C ALA A 171 -1.73 12.06 -40.07
N ILE A 172 -3.06 12.15 -40.05
CA ILE A 172 -3.94 12.12 -41.21
C ILE A 172 -4.46 13.53 -41.50
N ASP A 173 -4.87 14.24 -40.45
CA ASP A 173 -5.47 15.57 -40.50
C ASP A 173 -5.27 16.24 -39.13
N LYS A 174 -6.30 16.72 -38.48
CA LYS A 174 -6.33 17.40 -37.19
C LYS A 174 -7.16 16.61 -36.20
N TYR A 175 -6.62 16.43 -34.97
CA TYR A 175 -7.40 15.86 -33.87
C TYR A 175 -8.42 16.90 -33.34
N GLU A 176 -9.65 16.44 -33.13
CA GLU A 176 -10.70 17.21 -32.47
C GLU A 176 -11.23 16.39 -31.29
N GLY A 177 -11.36 17.03 -30.12
CA GLY A 177 -12.03 16.47 -28.96
C GLY A 177 -13.55 16.45 -29.13
N MET A 178 -14.26 15.80 -28.24
CA MET A 178 -15.71 15.81 -28.20
C MET A 178 -16.23 17.19 -27.73
N ASP A 179 -17.38 17.62 -28.24
CA ASP A 179 -18.08 18.78 -27.72
C ASP A 179 -18.36 18.66 -26.22
N GLN A 180 -18.22 19.76 -25.47
CA GLN A 180 -18.32 19.74 -24.04
C GLN A 180 -19.70 19.36 -23.50
N GLN A 181 -20.77 19.76 -24.20
CA GLN A 181 -22.14 19.41 -23.81
C GLN A 181 -22.40 17.91 -24.03
N GLU A 182 -21.92 17.36 -25.15
CA GLU A 182 -22.04 15.93 -25.45
C GLU A 182 -21.22 15.09 -24.43
N ALA A 183 -20.01 15.54 -24.10
CA ALA A 183 -19.18 14.92 -23.11
C ALA A 183 -19.85 14.91 -21.72
N PHE A 184 -20.48 16.03 -21.35
CA PHE A 184 -21.21 16.17 -20.09
C PHE A 184 -22.41 15.24 -20.03
N ASP A 185 -23.22 15.18 -21.09
CA ASP A 185 -24.41 14.34 -21.14
C ASP A 185 -24.09 12.86 -20.99
N ILE A 186 -22.88 12.44 -21.36
CA ILE A 186 -22.37 11.08 -21.15
C ILE A 186 -21.78 10.91 -19.73
N GLU A 187 -20.93 11.84 -19.30
CA GLU A 187 -20.28 11.77 -17.97
C GLU A 187 -21.32 11.76 -16.84
N TYR A 188 -22.41 12.51 -16.99
CA TYR A 188 -23.49 12.67 -16.01
C TYR A 188 -24.78 11.96 -16.40
N TRP A 189 -24.69 10.94 -17.27
CA TRP A 189 -25.85 10.18 -17.72
C TRP A 189 -26.61 9.52 -16.57
N PRO A 190 -27.93 9.75 -16.41
CA PRO A 190 -28.71 9.23 -15.29
C PRO A 190 -28.68 7.70 -15.13
N LEU A 191 -28.56 6.94 -16.23
CA LEU A 191 -28.47 5.48 -16.16
C LEU A 191 -27.13 5.01 -15.57
N GLU A 192 -26.03 5.70 -15.85
CA GLU A 192 -24.74 5.40 -15.22
C GLU A 192 -24.76 5.76 -13.74
N GLU A 193 -25.36 6.88 -13.37
CA GLU A 193 -25.55 7.24 -11.96
C GLU A 193 -26.39 6.20 -11.22
N ALA A 194 -27.47 5.72 -11.82
CA ALA A 194 -28.29 4.65 -11.24
C ALA A 194 -27.51 3.33 -11.06
N LYS A 195 -26.55 3.01 -11.95
CA LYS A 195 -25.64 1.86 -11.77
C LYS A 195 -24.69 2.09 -10.59
N LEU A 196 -24.10 3.29 -10.49
CA LEU A 196 -23.20 3.64 -9.39
C LEU A 196 -23.89 3.55 -8.02
N GLN A 197 -25.14 4.01 -7.93
CA GLN A 197 -25.94 3.95 -6.70
C GLN A 197 -26.32 2.52 -6.28
N ARG A 198 -26.37 1.57 -7.22
CA ARG A 198 -26.64 0.15 -6.94
C ARG A 198 -25.41 -0.63 -6.52
N MET A 199 -24.22 -0.03 -6.60
CA MET A 199 -23.00 -0.72 -6.16
C MET A 199 -23.03 -0.94 -4.64
N PRO A 200 -22.45 -2.06 -4.16
CA PRO A 200 -22.31 -2.28 -2.71
C PRO A 200 -21.58 -1.12 -2.05
N PRO A 201 -21.92 -0.77 -0.81
CA PRO A 201 -21.21 0.25 -0.06
C PRO A 201 -19.73 -0.12 0.09
N GLU A 202 -18.88 0.91 0.13
CA GLU A 202 -17.45 0.71 0.36
C GLU A 202 -17.22 0.07 1.74
N LYS A 203 -16.28 -0.88 1.78
CA LYS A 203 -15.84 -1.54 3.01
C LYS A 203 -14.97 -0.62 3.85
N GLU A 204 -14.65 -1.02 5.08
CA GLU A 204 -13.96 -0.16 6.05
C GLU A 204 -12.55 0.27 5.63
N LEU A 205 -11.86 -0.57 4.85
CA LEU A 205 -10.48 -0.32 4.40
C LEU A 205 -10.39 -0.10 2.88
N ASP A 206 -11.53 0.10 2.21
CA ASP A 206 -11.52 0.44 0.79
C ASP A 206 -10.64 1.67 0.52
N ARG A 207 -9.99 1.70 -0.64
CA ARG A 207 -9.09 2.77 -1.08
C ARG A 207 -7.78 2.89 -0.30
N GLN A 208 -7.51 1.98 0.64
CA GLN A 208 -6.30 2.00 1.46
C GLN A 208 -5.24 1.03 0.92
N ILE A 209 -3.97 1.37 1.19
CA ILE A 209 -2.79 0.62 0.81
C ILE A 209 -2.03 0.27 2.08
N HIS A 210 -1.94 -1.02 2.39
CA HIS A 210 -1.32 -1.55 3.60
C HIS A 210 -0.04 -2.30 3.28
N VAL A 211 1.06 -1.92 3.90
CA VAL A 211 2.37 -2.60 3.78
C VAL A 211 2.57 -3.46 5.02
N ILE A 212 2.73 -4.77 4.84
CA ILE A 212 2.82 -5.75 5.93
C ILE A 212 4.18 -6.43 5.88
N ILE A 213 5.03 -6.10 6.87
CA ILE A 213 6.38 -6.65 7.02
C ILE A 213 6.32 -7.92 7.86
N GLY A 214 6.75 -9.05 7.33
CA GLY A 214 6.59 -10.37 7.90
C GLY A 214 5.33 -11.09 7.39
N ALA A 215 4.92 -10.81 6.15
CA ALA A 215 3.69 -11.34 5.56
C ALA A 215 3.85 -12.73 4.91
N GLY A 216 5.03 -13.33 4.95
CA GLY A 216 5.27 -14.67 4.38
C GLY A 216 4.57 -15.80 5.16
N ALA A 217 4.25 -15.60 6.44
CA ALA A 217 3.62 -16.60 7.28
C ALA A 217 2.90 -16.00 8.50
N GLY A 218 2.22 -16.83 9.27
CA GLY A 218 1.70 -16.52 10.60
C GLY A 218 0.81 -15.29 10.67
N ILE A 219 1.06 -14.44 11.66
CA ILE A 219 0.26 -13.26 11.94
C ILE A 219 0.22 -12.31 10.75
N GLY A 220 1.36 -12.09 10.07
CA GLY A 220 1.43 -11.20 8.91
C GLY A 220 0.63 -11.69 7.74
N LYS A 221 0.71 -12.98 7.41
CA LYS A 221 -0.09 -13.61 6.36
C LYS A 221 -1.59 -13.49 6.64
N GLU A 222 -2.03 -13.86 7.86
CA GLU A 222 -3.45 -13.74 8.24
C GLU A 222 -3.93 -12.28 8.26
N THR A 223 -3.07 -11.35 8.69
CA THR A 223 -3.38 -9.91 8.61
C THR A 223 -3.58 -9.47 7.17
N ALA A 224 -2.75 -9.92 6.23
CA ALA A 224 -2.89 -9.59 4.82
C ALA A 224 -4.24 -10.07 4.26
N HIS A 225 -4.63 -11.31 4.54
CA HIS A 225 -5.94 -11.85 4.17
C HIS A 225 -7.09 -11.06 4.83
N ARG A 226 -6.94 -10.71 6.12
CA ARG A 226 -7.98 -10.01 6.87
C ARG A 226 -8.27 -8.61 6.32
N VAL A 227 -7.23 -7.83 6.03
CA VAL A 227 -7.41 -6.45 5.57
C VAL A 227 -7.91 -6.39 4.11
N VAL A 228 -7.48 -7.32 3.25
CA VAL A 228 -8.01 -7.40 1.87
C VAL A 228 -9.50 -7.77 1.86
N LYS A 229 -9.95 -8.63 2.76
CA LYS A 229 -11.38 -8.93 2.92
C LYS A 229 -12.20 -7.68 3.19
N GLU A 230 -11.60 -6.65 3.81
CA GLU A 230 -12.21 -5.35 4.07
C GLU A 230 -11.87 -4.28 3.02
N GLY A 231 -11.31 -4.68 1.88
CA GLY A 231 -11.15 -3.82 0.71
C GLY A 231 -9.77 -3.16 0.55
N ALA A 232 -8.84 -3.36 1.48
CA ALA A 232 -7.49 -2.82 1.34
C ALA A 232 -6.71 -3.47 0.20
N HIS A 233 -5.77 -2.71 -0.38
CA HIS A 233 -4.68 -3.25 -1.20
C HIS A 233 -3.52 -3.59 -0.28
N VAL A 234 -2.82 -4.69 -0.53
CA VAL A 234 -1.73 -5.14 0.33
C VAL A 234 -0.43 -5.33 -0.41
N VAL A 235 0.63 -4.92 0.27
CA VAL A 235 2.00 -5.24 -0.08
C VAL A 235 2.49 -6.26 0.96
N CYS A 236 2.53 -7.52 0.57
CA CYS A 236 3.09 -8.60 1.38
C CYS A 236 4.61 -8.51 1.30
N VAL A 237 5.26 -8.29 2.45
CA VAL A 237 6.72 -8.11 2.50
C VAL A 237 7.32 -9.12 3.46
N ASP A 238 8.37 -9.78 3.03
CA ASP A 238 9.14 -10.67 3.89
C ASP A 238 10.62 -10.64 3.48
N LYS A 239 11.52 -11.09 4.37
CA LYS A 239 12.90 -11.34 4.01
C LYS A 239 13.00 -12.50 3.03
N ASP A 240 12.13 -13.49 3.17
CA ASP A 240 11.87 -14.53 2.19
C ASP A 240 10.84 -14.00 1.16
N GLU A 241 11.36 -13.47 0.07
CA GLU A 241 10.53 -12.94 -1.02
C GLU A 241 9.60 -13.99 -1.62
N ALA A 242 10.01 -15.25 -1.68
CA ALA A 242 9.19 -16.33 -2.22
C ALA A 242 7.94 -16.56 -1.35
N ALA A 243 8.09 -16.56 -0.02
CA ALA A 243 6.97 -16.67 0.91
C ALA A 243 6.02 -15.44 0.82
N ALA A 244 6.58 -14.23 0.68
CA ALA A 244 5.78 -13.02 0.46
C ALA A 244 4.97 -13.08 -0.85
N ARG A 245 5.57 -13.55 -1.93
CA ARG A 245 4.92 -13.74 -3.22
C ARG A 245 3.82 -14.80 -3.14
N ALA A 246 4.07 -15.93 -2.50
CA ALA A 246 3.06 -16.98 -2.31
C ALA A 246 1.82 -16.44 -1.58
N THR A 247 2.00 -15.65 -0.52
CA THR A 247 0.88 -15.00 0.18
C THR A 247 0.11 -14.03 -0.73
N ALA A 248 0.81 -13.23 -1.52
CA ALA A 248 0.18 -12.32 -2.46
C ALA A 248 -0.62 -13.06 -3.54
N ASP A 249 -0.07 -14.16 -4.07
CA ASP A 249 -0.74 -15.00 -5.09
C ASP A 249 -2.00 -15.66 -4.52
N GLU A 250 -1.96 -16.17 -3.29
CA GLU A 250 -3.15 -16.71 -2.59
C GLU A 250 -4.24 -15.63 -2.45
N ILE A 251 -3.86 -14.39 -2.10
CA ILE A 251 -4.78 -13.27 -1.98
C ILE A 251 -5.38 -12.90 -3.34
N ILE A 252 -4.57 -12.83 -4.38
CA ILE A 252 -5.02 -12.53 -5.75
C ILE A 252 -5.99 -13.62 -6.22
N ALA A 253 -5.68 -14.88 -6.00
CA ALA A 253 -6.55 -16.00 -6.37
C ALA A 253 -7.90 -15.94 -5.65
N LYS A 254 -7.92 -15.52 -4.40
CA LYS A 254 -9.13 -15.53 -3.56
C LYS A 254 -9.98 -14.26 -3.68
N TYR A 255 -9.35 -13.10 -3.83
CA TYR A 255 -10.02 -11.79 -3.74
C TYR A 255 -9.80 -10.92 -4.99
N GLY A 256 -8.86 -11.26 -5.84
CA GLY A 256 -8.59 -10.52 -7.06
C GLY A 256 -9.74 -10.65 -8.06
N PRO A 257 -10.08 -9.61 -8.82
CA PRO A 257 -10.83 -9.81 -10.03
C PRO A 257 -9.99 -10.67 -10.97
N GLY A 258 -10.60 -11.66 -11.62
CA GLY A 258 -9.92 -12.54 -12.58
C GLY A 258 -9.46 -11.85 -13.88
N ILE A 259 -9.27 -10.55 -13.85
CA ILE A 259 -8.74 -9.75 -14.95
C ILE A 259 -7.23 -9.94 -14.94
N GLY A 260 -6.72 -10.66 -15.92
CA GLY A 260 -5.31 -10.86 -16.13
C GLY A 260 -4.56 -9.54 -16.12
N VAL A 261 -3.43 -9.52 -15.42
CA VAL A 261 -2.53 -8.38 -15.41
C VAL A 261 -1.86 -8.34 -16.79
N ALA A 262 -2.32 -7.46 -17.66
CA ALA A 262 -1.66 -7.21 -18.94
C ALA A 262 -0.50 -6.27 -18.71
N GLY A 263 0.72 -6.70 -19.04
CA GLY A 263 1.93 -5.88 -18.98
C GLY A 263 2.94 -6.33 -17.92
N THR A 264 4.16 -5.87 -18.12
CA THR A 264 5.30 -6.11 -17.22
C THR A 264 5.55 -4.87 -16.38
N GLY A 265 5.87 -5.06 -15.11
CA GLY A 265 6.24 -3.99 -14.19
C GLY A 265 5.35 -3.90 -12.95
N VAL A 266 5.90 -3.26 -11.94
CA VAL A 266 5.30 -3.09 -10.61
C VAL A 266 3.96 -2.36 -10.66
N SER A 267 3.80 -1.41 -11.56
CA SER A 267 2.56 -0.62 -11.73
C SER A 267 1.37 -1.44 -12.26
N ASN A 268 1.61 -2.62 -12.81
CA ASN A 268 0.57 -3.52 -13.31
C ASN A 268 0.11 -4.57 -12.28
N CYS A 269 0.40 -4.37 -11.01
CA CYS A 269 -0.06 -5.25 -9.93
C CYS A 269 -1.59 -5.22 -9.74
N GLY A 270 -2.09 -6.23 -9.02
CA GLY A 270 -3.51 -6.35 -8.64
C GLY A 270 -3.81 -5.80 -7.24
N VAL A 271 -4.69 -6.49 -6.52
CA VAL A 271 -5.07 -6.17 -5.12
C VAL A 271 -3.91 -6.44 -4.14
N ALA A 272 -2.98 -7.29 -4.50
CA ALA A 272 -1.81 -7.65 -3.71
C ALA A 272 -0.54 -7.73 -4.56
N ILE A 273 0.61 -7.55 -3.90
CA ILE A 273 1.96 -7.76 -4.46
C ILE A 273 2.87 -8.31 -3.37
N GLY A 274 3.76 -9.24 -3.73
CA GLY A 274 4.78 -9.80 -2.83
C GLY A 274 6.16 -9.23 -3.14
N LEU A 275 6.86 -8.74 -2.12
CA LEU A 275 8.19 -8.11 -2.23
C LEU A 275 9.16 -8.61 -1.15
N GLY A 276 10.44 -8.71 -1.52
CA GLY A 276 11.52 -8.99 -0.59
C GLY A 276 12.03 -7.72 0.09
N CYS A 277 12.31 -7.79 1.43
CA CYS A 277 12.94 -6.68 2.14
C CYS A 277 13.63 -7.15 3.42
N ASP A 278 14.87 -6.73 3.61
CA ASP A 278 15.52 -6.79 4.92
C ASP A 278 15.21 -5.51 5.71
N MET A 279 14.33 -5.62 6.71
CA MET A 279 13.92 -4.47 7.53
C MET A 279 15.05 -3.89 8.39
N THR A 280 16.17 -4.58 8.53
CA THR A 280 17.35 -4.10 9.26
C THR A 280 18.26 -3.22 8.42
N ASP A 281 18.10 -3.26 7.10
CA ASP A 281 18.79 -2.42 6.14
C ASP A 281 17.91 -1.26 5.67
N ARG A 282 18.29 -0.03 6.04
CA ARG A 282 17.55 1.18 5.69
C ARG A 282 17.43 1.39 4.19
N GLN A 283 18.43 1.01 3.40
CA GLN A 283 18.39 1.16 1.94
C GLN A 283 17.39 0.17 1.33
N SER A 284 17.35 -1.07 1.83
CA SER A 284 16.33 -2.05 1.45
C SER A 284 14.92 -1.54 1.74
N VAL A 285 14.69 -0.96 2.92
CA VAL A 285 13.39 -0.38 3.31
C VAL A 285 13.03 0.84 2.44
N ALA A 286 13.96 1.72 2.18
CA ALA A 286 13.73 2.87 1.29
C ALA A 286 13.32 2.43 -0.12
N LYS A 287 14.04 1.44 -0.69
CA LYS A 287 13.71 0.87 -2.01
C LYS A 287 12.35 0.17 -2.02
N LEU A 288 12.00 -0.54 -0.94
CA LEU A 288 10.66 -1.11 -0.78
C LEU A 288 9.59 -0.02 -0.95
N PHE A 289 9.69 1.07 -0.22
CA PHE A 289 8.70 2.15 -0.29
C PHE A 289 8.68 2.84 -1.66
N GLU A 290 9.83 3.00 -2.33
CA GLU A 290 9.86 3.48 -3.72
C GLU A 290 9.04 2.56 -4.64
N THR A 291 9.22 1.25 -4.52
CA THR A 291 8.44 0.26 -5.27
C THR A 291 6.95 0.36 -4.98
N VAL A 292 6.57 0.55 -3.72
CA VAL A 292 5.16 0.71 -3.32
C VAL A 292 4.55 1.99 -3.91
N MET A 293 5.31 3.09 -3.94
CA MET A 293 4.84 4.34 -4.56
C MET A 293 4.56 4.15 -6.06
N LEU A 294 5.43 3.46 -6.77
CA LEU A 294 5.22 3.13 -8.19
C LEU A 294 4.04 2.17 -8.39
N ALA A 295 3.85 1.23 -7.46
CA ALA A 295 2.78 0.24 -7.55
C ALA A 295 1.38 0.83 -7.31
N TYR A 296 1.23 1.66 -6.28
CA TYR A 296 -0.07 2.08 -5.76
C TYR A 296 -0.23 3.59 -5.56
N GLY A 297 0.82 4.36 -5.72
CA GLY A 297 0.80 5.81 -5.55
C GLY A 297 0.99 6.31 -4.12
N GLY A 298 0.97 5.45 -3.11
CA GLY A 298 1.11 5.86 -1.71
C GLY A 298 0.93 4.73 -0.71
N ILE A 299 0.79 5.09 0.57
CA ILE A 299 0.54 4.16 1.69
C ILE A 299 -0.49 4.75 2.67
N ASP A 300 -1.21 3.88 3.38
CA ASP A 300 -2.19 4.26 4.40
C ASP A 300 -1.93 3.57 5.75
N ALA A 301 -1.30 2.40 5.73
CA ALA A 301 -0.86 1.72 6.94
C ALA A 301 0.43 0.92 6.72
N VAL A 302 1.22 0.80 7.77
CA VAL A 302 2.36 -0.10 7.84
C VAL A 302 2.22 -0.99 9.06
N ILE A 303 2.28 -2.30 8.85
CA ILE A 303 2.15 -3.31 9.88
C ILE A 303 3.45 -4.11 9.96
N VAL A 304 4.06 -4.18 11.12
CA VAL A 304 5.32 -4.90 11.34
C VAL A 304 5.02 -6.10 12.24
N THR A 305 4.98 -7.27 11.63
CA THR A 305 4.78 -8.55 12.34
C THR A 305 6.07 -9.37 12.41
N ALA A 306 7.07 -9.01 11.62
CA ALA A 306 8.37 -9.65 11.64
C ALA A 306 9.04 -9.52 13.02
N GLY A 307 9.62 -10.61 13.48
CA GLY A 307 10.33 -10.67 14.74
C GLY A 307 11.07 -12.00 14.90
N VAL A 308 12.06 -12.02 15.75
CA VAL A 308 12.86 -13.23 15.99
C VAL A 308 12.96 -13.54 17.49
N PHE A 309 13.06 -14.81 17.79
CA PHE A 309 13.40 -15.34 19.11
C PHE A 309 14.67 -16.17 18.99
N VAL A 310 15.69 -15.78 19.71
CA VAL A 310 16.94 -16.55 19.81
C VAL A 310 17.05 -17.10 21.24
N PRO A 311 17.02 -18.40 21.42
CA PRO A 311 17.23 -19.02 22.75
C PRO A 311 18.68 -18.84 23.19
N PRO A 312 18.95 -18.81 24.49
CA PRO A 312 20.32 -18.92 25.00
C PRO A 312 20.91 -20.32 24.69
N ASP A 313 22.22 -20.45 24.82
CA ASP A 313 22.89 -21.72 24.74
C ASP A 313 22.59 -22.64 25.97
N LYS A 314 23.19 -23.83 26.01
CA LYS A 314 22.96 -24.78 27.10
C LYS A 314 23.42 -24.28 28.47
N SER A 315 24.34 -23.31 28.52
CA SER A 315 24.81 -22.67 29.76
C SER A 315 23.89 -21.55 30.25
N GLY A 316 22.95 -21.12 29.42
CA GLY A 316 22.07 -19.98 29.65
C GLY A 316 22.64 -18.66 29.15
N HIS A 317 23.76 -18.68 28.41
CA HIS A 317 24.41 -17.51 27.84
C HIS A 317 23.80 -17.16 26.49
N VAL A 318 23.68 -15.85 26.19
CA VAL A 318 23.32 -15.31 24.90
C VAL A 318 24.54 -14.59 24.34
N GLU A 319 25.10 -15.08 23.22
CA GLU A 319 26.24 -14.44 22.57
C GLU A 319 25.89 -13.01 22.12
N ASP A 320 26.84 -12.09 22.25
CA ASP A 320 26.64 -10.65 21.87
C ASP A 320 26.06 -10.48 20.47
N LYS A 321 26.58 -11.24 19.49
CA LYS A 321 26.05 -11.20 18.11
C LYS A 321 24.57 -11.61 18.02
N MET A 322 24.10 -12.52 18.88
CA MET A 322 22.71 -12.97 18.91
C MET A 322 21.83 -11.97 19.66
N TRP A 323 22.39 -11.30 20.67
CA TRP A 323 21.77 -10.16 21.31
C TRP A 323 21.53 -9.02 20.29
N ASP A 324 22.59 -8.60 19.59
CA ASP A 324 22.52 -7.55 18.57
C ASP A 324 21.57 -7.91 17.43
N PHE A 325 21.59 -9.17 16.98
CA PHE A 325 20.65 -9.66 15.97
C PHE A 325 19.20 -9.56 16.44
N THR A 326 18.92 -9.94 17.71
CA THR A 326 17.57 -9.86 18.27
C THR A 326 17.07 -8.42 18.36
N PHE A 327 17.88 -7.52 18.91
CA PHE A 327 17.55 -6.10 18.98
C PHE A 327 17.53 -5.43 17.61
N GLY A 328 18.42 -5.84 16.73
CA GLY A 328 18.48 -5.38 15.34
C GLY A 328 17.14 -5.57 14.60
N ILE A 329 16.52 -6.72 14.77
CA ILE A 329 15.22 -7.02 14.14
C ILE A 329 14.06 -6.47 14.97
N ASN A 330 13.95 -6.88 16.26
CA ASN A 330 12.76 -6.63 17.05
C ASN A 330 12.55 -5.14 17.42
N VAL A 331 13.62 -4.34 17.43
CA VAL A 331 13.57 -2.93 17.86
C VAL A 331 14.01 -2.01 16.72
N LYS A 332 15.29 -2.09 16.32
CA LYS A 332 15.88 -1.16 15.34
C LYS A 332 15.22 -1.29 13.97
N GLY A 333 14.93 -2.52 13.51
CA GLY A 333 14.26 -2.76 12.24
C GLY A 333 12.84 -2.17 12.22
N ALA A 334 12.08 -2.38 13.30
CA ALA A 334 10.75 -1.77 13.43
C ALA A 334 10.82 -0.22 13.39
N TYR A 335 11.82 0.38 14.04
CA TYR A 335 12.09 1.82 13.96
C TYR A 335 12.43 2.27 12.53
N ILE A 336 13.32 1.55 11.84
CA ILE A 336 13.71 1.90 10.45
C ILE A 336 12.49 1.92 9.54
N VAL A 337 11.64 0.89 9.61
CA VAL A 337 10.40 0.80 8.82
C VAL A 337 9.45 1.96 9.14
N ALA A 338 9.26 2.27 10.42
CA ALA A 338 8.38 3.35 10.85
C ALA A 338 8.90 4.73 10.39
N ASP A 339 10.20 4.98 10.49
CA ASP A 339 10.85 6.24 10.09
C ASP A 339 10.77 6.46 8.56
N GLU A 340 11.08 5.45 7.76
CA GLU A 340 10.97 5.53 6.30
C GLU A 340 9.50 5.72 5.85
N ALA A 341 8.56 5.02 6.48
CA ALA A 341 7.13 5.22 6.24
C ALA A 341 6.68 6.64 6.59
N HIS A 342 7.12 7.18 7.72
CA HIS A 342 6.78 8.54 8.16
C HIS A 342 7.19 9.60 7.13
N LYS A 343 8.33 9.43 6.44
CA LYS A 343 8.76 10.31 5.35
C LYS A 343 7.74 10.34 4.21
N ILE A 344 7.12 9.20 3.89
CA ILE A 344 6.08 9.12 2.85
C ILE A 344 4.80 9.80 3.34
N PHE A 345 4.34 9.51 4.55
CA PHE A 345 3.15 10.16 5.12
C PHE A 345 3.29 11.68 5.19
N LYS A 346 4.47 12.20 5.54
CA LYS A 346 4.75 13.66 5.49
C LYS A 346 4.58 14.24 4.09
N LYS A 347 5.04 13.53 3.04
CA LYS A 347 4.88 13.98 1.66
C LYS A 347 3.42 13.93 1.22
N GLN A 348 2.68 12.90 1.61
CA GLN A 348 1.25 12.77 1.33
C GLN A 348 0.40 13.78 2.10
N ARG A 349 0.80 14.18 3.31
CA ARG A 349 -0.02 14.95 4.26
C ARG A 349 -1.36 14.25 4.56
N LEU A 350 -1.41 12.93 4.47
CA LEU A 350 -2.56 12.10 4.77
C LEU A 350 -2.32 11.36 6.08
N THR A 351 -3.33 11.29 6.92
CA THR A 351 -3.26 10.50 8.16
C THR A 351 -3.13 9.01 7.88
N GLY A 352 -2.48 8.26 8.76
CA GLY A 352 -2.30 6.83 8.60
C GLY A 352 -2.06 6.08 9.91
N ASN A 353 -1.65 4.81 9.78
CA ASN A 353 -1.43 3.93 10.92
C ASN A 353 -0.10 3.19 10.82
N ILE A 354 0.55 3.01 11.97
CA ILE A 354 1.64 2.06 12.15
C ILE A 354 1.24 1.09 13.26
N ILE A 355 1.30 -0.22 12.96
CA ILE A 355 1.00 -1.27 13.94
C ILE A 355 2.24 -2.14 14.10
N LEU A 356 2.74 -2.25 15.32
CA LEU A 356 3.84 -3.14 15.66
C LEU A 356 3.33 -4.42 16.33
N THR A 357 4.09 -5.49 16.26
CA THR A 357 3.83 -6.70 17.01
C THR A 357 4.87 -6.84 18.13
N THR A 358 4.42 -6.61 19.35
CA THR A 358 5.23 -6.78 20.55
C THR A 358 5.09 -8.20 21.11
N SER A 359 4.89 -8.39 22.38
CA SER A 359 4.64 -9.70 23.00
C SER A 359 4.15 -9.54 24.43
N ALA A 360 3.39 -10.49 24.95
CA ALA A 360 3.14 -10.63 26.37
C ALA A 360 4.45 -10.71 27.17
N ASN A 361 5.50 -11.25 26.57
CA ASN A 361 6.83 -11.32 27.18
C ASN A 361 7.49 -9.95 27.40
N ALA A 362 6.96 -8.87 26.83
CA ALA A 362 7.42 -7.52 27.14
C ALA A 362 7.19 -7.12 28.61
N VAL A 363 6.28 -7.80 29.29
CA VAL A 363 5.90 -7.54 30.69
C VAL A 363 5.96 -8.78 31.58
N VAL A 364 6.02 -9.99 31.00
CA VAL A 364 6.13 -11.27 31.69
C VAL A 364 7.49 -11.88 31.40
N ALA A 365 8.44 -11.75 32.34
CA ALA A 365 9.77 -12.30 32.19
C ALA A 365 9.79 -13.83 32.31
N LYS A 366 10.57 -14.49 31.45
CA LYS A 366 10.70 -15.95 31.44
C LYS A 366 12.18 -16.39 31.44
N LYS A 367 12.49 -17.47 32.18
CA LYS A 367 13.82 -18.10 32.10
C LYS A 367 14.07 -18.59 30.66
N GLY A 368 15.23 -18.24 30.10
CA GLY A 368 15.64 -18.65 28.76
C GLY A 368 15.13 -17.72 27.63
N SER A 369 14.70 -16.51 27.98
CA SER A 369 14.18 -15.53 27.00
C SER A 369 14.83 -14.15 27.14
N LEU A 370 16.00 -14.05 27.78
CA LEU A 370 16.57 -12.77 28.21
C LEU A 370 16.62 -11.71 27.10
N ALA A 371 17.26 -11.96 25.96
CA ALA A 371 17.38 -11.00 24.86
C ALA A 371 16.01 -10.71 24.22
N TYR A 372 15.18 -11.73 24.05
CA TYR A 372 13.85 -11.58 23.46
C TYR A 372 12.93 -10.72 24.34
N ASP A 373 12.76 -11.10 25.61
CA ASP A 373 11.87 -10.39 26.53
C ASP A 373 12.28 -8.92 26.68
N THR A 374 13.59 -8.66 26.82
CA THR A 374 14.13 -7.30 26.88
C THR A 374 13.90 -6.54 25.60
N SER A 375 14.08 -7.17 24.42
CA SER A 375 13.81 -6.51 23.14
C SER A 375 12.32 -6.18 22.97
N LYS A 376 11.42 -7.03 23.44
CA LYS A 376 9.96 -6.78 23.36
C LYS A 376 9.50 -5.73 24.37
N ALA A 377 10.14 -5.62 25.53
CA ALA A 377 9.93 -4.51 26.47
C ALA A 377 10.38 -3.16 25.83
N ALA A 378 11.54 -3.15 25.19
CA ALA A 378 11.99 -1.99 24.42
C ALA A 378 11.02 -1.64 23.27
N ALA A 379 10.50 -2.64 22.56
CA ALA A 379 9.50 -2.42 21.50
C ALA A 379 8.19 -1.85 22.06
N ASN A 380 7.74 -2.21 23.26
CA ASN A 380 6.58 -1.59 23.92
C ASN A 380 6.81 -0.09 24.16
N HIS A 381 8.01 0.30 24.59
CA HIS A 381 8.32 1.70 24.78
C HIS A 381 8.45 2.43 23.45
N LEU A 382 9.05 1.82 22.44
CA LEU A 382 9.16 2.38 21.08
C LEU A 382 7.79 2.74 20.49
N VAL A 383 6.73 1.95 20.74
CA VAL A 383 5.37 2.28 20.29
C VAL A 383 4.92 3.65 20.83
N ARG A 384 5.21 3.95 22.10
CA ARG A 384 4.83 5.21 22.75
C ARG A 384 5.63 6.39 22.19
N GLU A 385 6.93 6.22 22.04
CA GLU A 385 7.81 7.25 21.47
C GLU A 385 7.38 7.58 20.03
N LEU A 386 7.18 6.57 19.18
CA LEU A 386 6.73 6.77 17.81
C LEU A 386 5.35 7.44 17.76
N ALA A 387 4.45 7.11 18.68
CA ALA A 387 3.13 7.74 18.74
C ALA A 387 3.22 9.23 19.05
N ILE A 388 4.14 9.65 19.92
CA ILE A 388 4.40 11.05 20.26
C ILE A 388 5.05 11.77 19.08
N GLU A 389 6.12 11.21 18.52
CA GLU A 389 6.91 11.82 17.46
C GLU A 389 6.16 11.97 16.13
N MET A 390 5.22 11.06 15.84
CA MET A 390 4.52 11.02 14.56
C MET A 390 3.11 11.62 14.61
N ALA A 391 2.65 12.04 15.79
CA ALA A 391 1.37 12.73 15.92
C ALA A 391 1.43 14.15 15.31
N PRO A 392 0.30 14.72 14.85
CA PRO A 392 -1.02 14.08 14.74
C PRO A 392 -1.22 13.29 13.44
N LEU A 393 -0.17 13.15 12.63
CA LEU A 393 -0.23 12.56 11.29
C LEU A 393 -0.51 11.06 11.36
N LEU A 394 0.13 10.35 12.29
CA LEU A 394 0.02 8.90 12.41
C LEU A 394 -0.49 8.47 13.79
N ARG A 395 -1.30 7.43 13.79
CA ARG A 395 -1.56 6.64 14.99
C ARG A 395 -0.59 5.46 15.01
N VAL A 396 0.09 5.26 16.12
CA VAL A 396 1.03 4.15 16.31
C VAL A 396 0.56 3.32 17.49
N ASN A 397 0.28 2.04 17.26
CA ASN A 397 -0.17 1.08 18.26
C ASN A 397 0.53 -0.26 18.07
N ALA A 398 0.28 -1.19 18.97
CA ALA A 398 0.76 -2.55 18.83
C ALA A 398 -0.27 -3.59 19.31
N VAL A 399 -0.11 -4.83 18.85
CA VAL A 399 -0.68 -6.01 19.46
C VAL A 399 0.41 -6.74 20.26
N ALA A 400 0.02 -7.37 21.37
CA ALA A 400 0.92 -8.16 22.22
C ALA A 400 0.41 -9.60 22.32
N PRO A 401 0.81 -10.46 21.38
CA PRO A 401 0.50 -11.89 21.44
C PRO A 401 1.13 -12.58 22.64
N ALA A 402 0.45 -13.59 23.20
CA ALA A 402 1.13 -14.63 23.97
C ALA A 402 1.70 -15.70 23.01
N THR A 403 1.66 -16.99 23.38
CA THR A 403 2.26 -18.02 22.54
C THR A 403 1.34 -18.43 21.39
N VAL A 404 1.67 -18.00 20.20
CA VAL A 404 1.03 -18.43 18.93
C VAL A 404 1.90 -19.51 18.32
N VAL A 405 1.46 -20.76 18.34
CA VAL A 405 2.24 -21.92 17.83
C VAL A 405 1.88 -22.19 16.38
N LYS A 406 0.60 -22.36 16.08
CA LYS A 406 0.10 -22.72 14.76
C LYS A 406 0.41 -21.65 13.72
N GLY A 407 0.93 -22.07 12.58
CA GLY A 407 1.27 -21.16 11.47
C GLY A 407 2.49 -20.26 11.73
N SER A 408 3.15 -20.37 12.88
CA SER A 408 4.31 -19.54 13.26
C SER A 408 5.62 -20.16 12.83
N THR A 409 6.45 -19.42 12.10
CA THR A 409 7.82 -19.82 11.76
C THR A 409 8.74 -19.92 12.99
N MET A 410 8.31 -19.37 14.13
CA MET A 410 9.04 -19.50 15.39
C MET A 410 8.93 -20.91 16.02
N PHE A 411 8.04 -21.75 15.52
CA PHE A 411 7.82 -23.11 16.01
C PHE A 411 7.98 -24.15 14.90
N PRO A 412 9.20 -24.29 14.32
CA PRO A 412 9.49 -25.40 13.42
C PRO A 412 9.37 -26.72 14.17
N ARG A 413 9.21 -27.84 13.44
CA ARG A 413 8.95 -29.17 13.99
C ARG A 413 9.88 -29.57 15.14
N ASP A 414 11.18 -29.38 14.96
CA ASP A 414 12.19 -29.68 15.95
C ASP A 414 12.00 -28.92 17.27
N ARG A 415 11.64 -27.65 17.18
CA ARG A 415 11.30 -26.80 18.31
C ARG A 415 9.98 -27.20 18.98
N VAL A 416 9.00 -27.63 18.22
CA VAL A 416 7.73 -28.16 18.77
C VAL A 416 8.04 -29.40 19.57
N ILE A 417 8.79 -30.37 19.03
CA ILE A 417 9.23 -31.59 19.73
C ILE A 417 10.02 -31.27 21.01
N ALA A 418 11.02 -30.39 20.92
CA ALA A 418 11.78 -29.96 22.07
C ALA A 418 10.90 -29.32 23.17
N SER A 419 9.87 -28.60 22.78
CA SER A 419 8.92 -27.99 23.70
C SER A 419 8.00 -29.02 24.34
N LEU A 420 7.50 -30.00 23.60
CA LEU A 420 6.67 -31.10 24.10
C LEU A 420 7.47 -31.91 25.11
N THR A 421 8.73 -32.25 24.80
CA THR A 421 9.65 -32.94 25.73
C THR A 421 9.90 -32.12 27.01
N LYS A 422 10.18 -30.81 26.85
CA LYS A 422 10.43 -29.90 27.98
C LYS A 422 9.26 -29.84 28.97
N TYR A 423 8.04 -29.92 28.45
CA TYR A 423 6.82 -29.81 29.26
C TYR A 423 6.19 -31.15 29.62
N ASP A 424 6.90 -32.26 29.38
CA ASP A 424 6.45 -33.64 29.67
C ASP A 424 5.07 -33.95 29.06
N ILE A 425 4.88 -33.52 27.80
CA ILE A 425 3.66 -33.77 27.02
C ILE A 425 3.90 -35.02 26.18
N ALA A 426 3.02 -36.04 26.32
CA ALA A 426 3.13 -37.27 25.55
C ALA A 426 2.95 -37.08 24.06
N PHE A 427 3.89 -37.53 23.25
CA PHE A 427 3.86 -37.52 21.80
C PHE A 427 4.63 -38.69 21.19
N ASP A 428 4.38 -38.97 19.90
CA ASP A 428 5.20 -39.88 19.10
C ASP A 428 5.90 -39.05 18.00
N GLU A 429 7.22 -39.27 17.86
CA GLU A 429 7.99 -38.55 16.82
C GLU A 429 7.53 -38.84 15.38
N SER A 430 6.78 -39.93 15.15
CA SER A 430 6.19 -40.25 13.85
C SER A 430 4.92 -39.43 13.52
N GLU A 431 4.33 -38.72 14.50
CA GLU A 431 3.14 -37.92 14.29
C GLU A 431 3.40 -36.78 13.29
N GLU A 432 2.39 -36.43 12.51
CA GLU A 432 2.45 -35.26 11.62
C GLU A 432 2.69 -33.97 12.38
N THR A 433 3.38 -33.02 11.75
CA THR A 433 3.76 -31.73 12.37
C THR A 433 2.55 -30.98 12.91
N ASP A 434 1.42 -31.01 12.22
CA ASP A 434 0.21 -30.32 12.64
C ASP A 434 -0.37 -30.91 13.92
N ALA A 435 -0.34 -32.24 14.09
CA ALA A 435 -0.77 -32.92 15.32
C ALA A 435 0.12 -32.56 16.52
N LEU A 436 1.42 -32.53 16.33
CA LEU A 436 2.38 -32.08 17.37
C LEU A 436 2.16 -30.61 17.72
N THR A 437 1.95 -29.76 16.72
CA THR A 437 1.65 -28.33 16.89
C THR A 437 0.36 -28.12 17.67
N GLU A 438 -0.67 -28.90 17.39
CA GLU A 438 -1.95 -28.84 18.11
C GLU A 438 -1.79 -29.21 19.59
N LYS A 439 -1.06 -30.28 19.91
CA LYS A 439 -0.76 -30.66 21.29
C LYS A 439 -0.09 -29.54 22.06
N LEU A 440 0.92 -28.91 21.46
CA LEU A 440 1.62 -27.76 22.07
C LEU A 440 0.71 -26.54 22.22
N SER A 441 -0.11 -26.24 21.21
CA SER A 441 -1.09 -25.15 21.25
C SER A 441 -2.09 -25.35 22.40
N ASN A 442 -2.64 -26.55 22.54
CA ASN A 442 -3.58 -26.90 23.61
C ASN A 442 -2.93 -26.83 25.01
N PHE A 443 -1.65 -27.14 25.11
CA PHE A 443 -0.91 -26.95 26.37
C PHE A 443 -0.84 -25.47 26.78
N TYR A 444 -0.50 -24.60 25.83
CA TYR A 444 -0.46 -23.15 26.10
C TYR A 444 -1.86 -22.58 26.35
N ALA A 445 -2.89 -23.06 25.66
CA ALA A 445 -4.27 -22.65 25.86
C ALA A 445 -4.73 -22.80 27.33
N LYS A 446 -4.40 -23.93 27.96
CA LYS A 446 -4.73 -24.21 29.39
C LYS A 446 -4.11 -23.21 30.37
N ARG A 447 -3.10 -22.41 29.94
CA ARG A 447 -2.44 -21.39 30.74
C ARG A 447 -3.05 -20.00 30.62
N SER A 448 -4.06 -19.86 29.78
CA SER A 448 -4.83 -18.62 29.59
C SER A 448 -6.24 -18.78 30.16
N LEU A 449 -6.90 -17.66 30.44
CA LEU A 449 -8.28 -17.68 31.00
C LEU A 449 -9.30 -18.14 29.97
N THR A 450 -9.07 -17.87 28.67
CA THR A 450 -9.98 -18.34 27.61
C THR A 450 -9.88 -19.84 27.36
N GLN A 451 -8.80 -20.48 27.78
CA GLN A 451 -8.49 -21.92 27.60
C GLN A 451 -8.62 -22.41 26.16
N THR A 452 -8.48 -21.50 25.20
CA THR A 452 -8.45 -21.78 23.76
C THR A 452 -7.10 -21.42 23.16
N PRO A 453 -6.59 -22.16 22.15
CA PRO A 453 -5.39 -21.76 21.44
C PRO A 453 -5.50 -20.36 20.86
N ILE A 454 -4.42 -19.61 20.95
CA ILE A 454 -4.32 -18.30 20.30
C ILE A 454 -3.78 -18.53 18.89
N GLU A 455 -4.53 -18.10 17.91
CA GLU A 455 -4.20 -18.28 16.50
C GLU A 455 -3.75 -16.96 15.83
N PRO A 456 -3.05 -17.01 14.69
CA PRO A 456 -2.70 -15.83 13.93
C PRO A 456 -3.91 -14.95 13.56
N ALA A 457 -5.07 -15.57 13.33
CA ALA A 457 -6.32 -14.87 13.01
C ALA A 457 -6.81 -13.96 14.13
N ASP A 458 -6.62 -14.35 15.42
CA ASP A 458 -6.99 -13.51 16.56
C ASP A 458 -6.20 -12.20 16.58
N GLN A 459 -4.91 -12.29 16.24
CA GLN A 459 -4.04 -11.12 16.12
C GLN A 459 -4.42 -10.26 14.93
N ALA A 460 -4.73 -10.88 13.80
CA ALA A 460 -5.15 -10.19 12.58
C ALA A 460 -6.44 -9.41 12.80
N GLU A 461 -7.40 -9.93 13.57
CA GLU A 461 -8.63 -9.23 13.91
C GLU A 461 -8.36 -8.00 14.79
N ALA A 462 -7.50 -8.12 15.80
CA ALA A 462 -7.12 -6.98 16.65
C ALA A 462 -6.37 -5.91 15.85
N ILE A 463 -5.47 -6.31 14.94
CA ILE A 463 -4.78 -5.38 14.02
C ILE A 463 -5.80 -4.67 13.13
N PHE A 464 -6.77 -5.38 12.56
CA PHE A 464 -7.85 -4.76 11.78
C PHE A 464 -8.63 -3.71 12.58
N LEU A 465 -9.01 -3.99 13.82
CA LEU A 465 -9.70 -3.03 14.69
C LEU A 465 -8.86 -1.77 14.91
N LEU A 466 -7.57 -1.90 15.13
CA LEU A 466 -6.64 -0.76 15.29
C LEU A 466 -6.48 0.06 14.01
N LEU A 467 -6.55 -0.58 12.85
CA LEU A 467 -6.49 0.08 11.54
C LEU A 467 -7.79 0.82 11.19
N SER A 468 -8.92 0.28 11.65
CA SER A 468 -10.25 0.80 11.35
C SER A 468 -10.54 2.14 12.05
N LYS A 469 -11.61 2.80 11.61
CA LYS A 469 -12.12 4.01 12.27
C LYS A 469 -12.76 3.73 13.63
N ARG A 470 -13.04 2.46 13.96
CA ARG A 470 -13.68 2.04 15.22
C ARG A 470 -12.83 2.42 16.44
N LEU A 471 -11.50 2.26 16.33
CA LEU A 471 -10.54 2.68 17.34
C LEU A 471 -9.77 3.95 16.92
N GLY A 472 -10.42 4.87 16.19
CA GLY A 472 -9.81 6.05 15.60
C GLY A 472 -9.19 7.05 16.57
N LYS A 473 -9.42 6.91 17.87
CA LYS A 473 -8.82 7.76 18.93
C LYS A 473 -7.75 7.02 19.75
N THR A 474 -7.39 5.78 19.36
CA THR A 474 -6.39 4.98 20.05
C THR A 474 -5.02 5.17 19.38
N THR A 475 -4.03 5.65 20.14
CA THR A 475 -2.62 5.76 19.74
C THR A 475 -1.71 5.62 20.94
N GLY A 476 -0.50 5.09 20.79
CA GLY A 476 0.47 4.84 21.87
C GLY A 476 0.13 3.62 22.74
N HIS A 477 -0.82 2.79 22.32
CA HIS A 477 -1.31 1.65 23.08
C HIS A 477 -0.83 0.30 22.55
N ILE A 478 -0.63 -0.61 23.49
CA ILE A 478 -0.34 -2.02 23.23
C ILE A 478 -1.57 -2.84 23.66
N ILE A 479 -2.20 -3.53 22.71
CA ILE A 479 -3.40 -4.32 22.95
C ILE A 479 -3.00 -5.77 23.17
N PRO A 480 -3.19 -6.31 24.39
CA PRO A 480 -2.96 -7.74 24.66
C PRO A 480 -3.96 -8.59 23.89
N VAL A 481 -3.48 -9.57 23.14
CA VAL A 481 -4.29 -10.61 22.48
C VAL A 481 -3.68 -11.95 22.91
N ASP A 482 -3.85 -12.24 24.19
CA ASP A 482 -3.10 -13.25 24.94
C ASP A 482 -3.97 -14.29 25.65
N GLY A 483 -5.28 -14.27 25.38
CA GLY A 483 -6.25 -15.17 26.01
C GLY A 483 -6.44 -14.94 27.51
N GLY A 484 -5.97 -13.82 28.05
CA GLY A 484 -5.99 -13.53 29.48
C GLY A 484 -4.83 -14.22 30.22
N LEU A 485 -3.58 -13.90 29.86
CA LEU A 485 -2.41 -14.35 30.59
C LEU A 485 -2.30 -13.60 31.92
N GLN A 486 -2.62 -14.29 33.04
CA GLN A 486 -2.75 -13.68 34.37
C GLN A 486 -1.47 -12.97 34.86
N ASP A 487 -0.32 -13.54 34.59
CA ASP A 487 0.98 -12.94 34.93
C ASP A 487 1.19 -11.58 34.28
N GLY A 488 0.41 -11.26 33.25
CA GLY A 488 0.43 -10.01 32.53
C GLY A 488 -0.52 -8.93 33.05
N PHE A 489 -1.36 -9.17 34.04
CA PHE A 489 -2.40 -8.22 34.48
C PHE A 489 -1.88 -7.01 35.28
N LEU A 490 -0.68 -7.06 35.79
CA LEU A 490 -0.07 -5.98 36.59
C LEU A 490 0.71 -4.95 35.75
N ARG A 491 0.27 -4.64 34.58
CA ARG A 491 0.97 -3.79 33.60
C ARG A 491 0.66 -2.31 33.76
#